data_63b8b24328c221df40f78bc1ac689700
#
_entry.id   63b8b24328c221df40f78bc1ac689700
#
_cell.length_a   1.000
_cell.length_b   1.000
_cell.length_c   1.000
_cell.angle_alpha   90.00
_cell.angle_beta   90.00
_cell.angle_gamma   90.00
#
_symmetry.space_group_name_H-M   'P 1'
#
loop_
_entity.id
_entity.type
_entity.pdbx_description
1 polymer ?
#
loop_
_entity_poly.entity_id
_entity_poly.type
_entity_poly.pdbx_seq_one_letter_code
_entity_poly.pdbx_strand_id
1 'polypeptide(L)'
;LDAVSIAVSETFHLHAVRPVAKAGKHILLEKPIARNTEEALEIVRLAEENQIRLMVGHVLKWDGRYQYTAEAIARGDLGEVISMYLKRSSTNGTVKRLHGKISMFHYMGVHDFEAMLTFAEPARPVKAYAQWVGKKNVPYNGKDTVFNTITFDNGIVACIQLCWALPEGSLDFVACAEVVGTKGASHIDV
;
A
#
# COMPACT_ATOMS: atom_id res chain seq x y z
N LEU A 1 -17.29 -23.57 -9.87
CA LEU A 1 -16.69 -22.31 -9.43
C LEU A 1 -15.18 -22.46 -9.46
N ASP A 2 -14.46 -21.58 -10.17
CA ASP A 2 -13.00 -21.71 -10.38
C ASP A 2 -12.20 -20.72 -9.53
N ALA A 3 -12.82 -19.59 -9.17
CA ALA A 3 -12.22 -18.55 -8.37
C ALA A 3 -13.23 -17.94 -7.39
N VAL A 4 -12.73 -17.34 -6.30
CA VAL A 4 -13.48 -16.65 -5.26
C VAL A 4 -12.87 -15.28 -5.00
N SER A 5 -13.71 -14.25 -4.94
CA SER A 5 -13.31 -12.93 -4.42
C SER A 5 -13.61 -12.86 -2.93
N ILE A 6 -12.59 -12.52 -2.13
CA ILE A 6 -12.68 -12.37 -0.67
C ILE A 6 -12.53 -10.88 -0.33
N ALA A 7 -13.63 -10.24 0.05
CA ALA A 7 -13.72 -8.81 0.35
C ALA A 7 -14.29 -8.57 1.75
N VAL A 8 -13.84 -9.34 2.71
CA VAL A 8 -14.15 -9.16 4.14
C VAL A 8 -13.11 -8.23 4.79
N SER A 9 -13.26 -7.91 6.08
CA SER A 9 -12.19 -7.21 6.82
C SER A 9 -10.94 -8.08 6.90
N GLU A 10 -9.77 -7.47 6.85
CA GLU A 10 -8.45 -8.13 6.92
C GLU A 10 -8.30 -9.05 8.14
N THR A 11 -9.07 -8.78 9.20
CA THR A 11 -9.16 -9.63 10.40
C THR A 11 -9.65 -11.04 10.10
N PHE A 12 -10.39 -11.21 9.02
CA PHE A 12 -11.00 -12.48 8.63
C PHE A 12 -10.37 -13.09 7.37
N HIS A 13 -9.36 -12.43 6.76
CA HIS A 13 -8.75 -12.91 5.52
C HIS A 13 -8.23 -14.34 5.63
N LEU A 14 -7.37 -14.63 6.62
CA LEU A 14 -6.82 -15.96 6.80
C LEU A 14 -7.93 -17.01 7.04
N HIS A 15 -8.96 -16.65 7.82
CA HIS A 15 -10.09 -17.54 8.07
C HIS A 15 -10.87 -17.87 6.79
N ALA A 16 -11.08 -16.89 5.93
CA ALA A 16 -11.80 -17.07 4.66
C ALA A 16 -10.93 -17.78 3.60
N VAL A 17 -9.63 -17.49 3.56
CA VAL A 17 -8.69 -18.10 2.61
C VAL A 17 -8.54 -19.61 2.82
N ARG A 18 -8.44 -20.08 4.07
CA ARG A 18 -8.20 -21.49 4.38
C ARG A 18 -9.16 -22.48 3.69
N PRO A 19 -10.48 -22.34 3.81
CA PRO A 19 -11.41 -23.30 3.15
C PRO A 19 -11.37 -23.17 1.62
N VAL A 20 -11.20 -21.96 1.08
CA VAL A 20 -11.16 -21.71 -0.37
C VAL A 20 -9.90 -22.32 -0.99
N ALA A 21 -8.73 -22.13 -0.36
CA ALA A 21 -7.48 -22.72 -0.80
C ALA A 21 -7.54 -24.25 -0.75
N LYS A 22 -8.02 -24.84 0.36
CA LYS A 22 -8.21 -26.30 0.49
C LYS A 22 -9.16 -26.88 -0.55
N ALA A 23 -10.12 -26.10 -1.05
CA ALA A 23 -11.01 -26.49 -2.14
C ALA A 23 -10.38 -26.33 -3.53
N GLY A 24 -9.10 -25.96 -3.63
CA GLY A 24 -8.36 -25.77 -4.88
C GLY A 24 -8.86 -24.59 -5.72
N LYS A 25 -9.47 -23.56 -5.12
CA LYS A 25 -10.03 -22.41 -5.85
C LYS A 25 -9.08 -21.24 -5.84
N HIS A 26 -8.95 -20.58 -7.00
CA HIS A 26 -8.18 -19.33 -7.11
C HIS A 26 -8.79 -18.23 -6.27
N ILE A 27 -7.99 -17.28 -5.79
CA ILE A 27 -8.43 -16.24 -4.84
C ILE A 27 -8.03 -14.86 -5.34
N LEU A 28 -9.00 -13.95 -5.42
CA LEU A 28 -8.79 -12.52 -5.40
C LEU A 28 -9.07 -12.02 -3.97
N LEU A 29 -8.04 -11.59 -3.27
CA LEU A 29 -8.10 -11.16 -1.88
C LEU A 29 -8.01 -9.65 -1.77
N GLU A 30 -8.91 -9.01 -1.01
CA GLU A 30 -8.78 -7.58 -0.72
C GLU A 30 -7.51 -7.26 0.09
N LYS A 31 -7.03 -6.03 -0.09
CA LYS A 31 -5.89 -5.49 0.67
C LYS A 31 -6.33 -5.01 2.08
N PRO A 32 -5.40 -5.00 3.06
CA PRO A 32 -4.08 -5.64 3.02
C PRO A 32 -4.20 -7.16 3.03
N ILE A 33 -3.19 -7.87 2.59
CA ILE A 33 -3.20 -9.35 2.56
C ILE A 33 -3.58 -9.96 3.92
N ALA A 34 -3.08 -9.38 5.03
CA ALA A 34 -3.37 -9.80 6.39
C ALA A 34 -3.09 -8.67 7.40
N ARG A 35 -3.36 -8.91 8.68
CA ARG A 35 -3.08 -7.98 9.79
C ARG A 35 -1.61 -7.90 10.18
N ASN A 36 -0.87 -8.96 9.95
CA ASN A 36 0.53 -9.12 10.33
C ASN A 36 1.26 -10.05 9.37
N THR A 37 2.57 -10.10 9.50
CA THR A 37 3.45 -10.87 8.60
C THR A 37 3.21 -12.38 8.73
N GLU A 38 2.93 -12.89 9.92
CA GLU A 38 2.71 -14.31 10.17
C GLU A 38 1.48 -14.81 9.41
N GLU A 39 0.36 -14.07 9.50
CA GLU A 39 -0.87 -14.40 8.75
C GLU A 39 -0.65 -14.25 7.23
N ALA A 40 0.10 -13.24 6.80
CA ALA A 40 0.40 -13.02 5.38
C ALA A 40 1.22 -14.20 4.81
N LEU A 41 2.26 -14.63 5.51
CA LEU A 41 3.08 -15.78 5.11
C LEU A 41 2.25 -17.08 5.08
N GLU A 42 1.34 -17.28 6.03
CA GLU A 42 0.44 -18.44 6.02
C GLU A 42 -0.51 -18.42 4.82
N ILE A 43 -1.05 -17.24 4.45
CA ILE A 43 -1.90 -17.09 3.26
C ILE A 43 -1.12 -17.45 1.99
N VAL A 44 0.11 -16.95 1.85
CA VAL A 44 0.98 -17.28 0.71
C VAL A 44 1.27 -18.77 0.67
N ARG A 45 1.68 -19.37 1.81
CA ARG A 45 1.94 -20.81 1.93
C ARG A 45 0.73 -21.66 1.55
N LEU A 46 -0.47 -21.29 2.00
CA LEU A 46 -1.71 -21.99 1.62
C LEU A 46 -1.96 -21.94 0.11
N ALA A 47 -1.66 -20.83 -0.55
CA ALA A 47 -1.80 -20.71 -1.99
C ALA A 47 -0.79 -21.62 -2.74
N GLU A 48 0.45 -21.66 -2.29
CA GLU A 48 1.51 -22.49 -2.86
C GLU A 48 1.24 -23.98 -2.67
N GLU A 49 0.93 -24.41 -1.44
CA GLU A 49 0.65 -25.81 -1.11
C GLU A 49 -0.56 -26.38 -1.87
N ASN A 50 -1.57 -25.56 -2.13
CA ASN A 50 -2.75 -25.98 -2.88
C ASN A 50 -2.68 -25.65 -4.38
N GLN A 51 -1.52 -25.14 -4.86
CA GLN A 51 -1.26 -24.80 -6.27
C GLN A 51 -2.32 -23.89 -6.89
N ILE A 52 -2.85 -22.94 -6.10
CA ILE A 52 -3.82 -21.97 -6.55
C ILE A 52 -3.15 -20.62 -6.86
N ARG A 53 -3.81 -19.82 -7.70
CA ARG A 53 -3.44 -18.42 -7.91
C ARG A 53 -4.06 -17.57 -6.81
N LEU A 54 -3.21 -16.82 -6.11
CA LEU A 54 -3.60 -15.78 -5.16
C LEU A 54 -3.23 -14.42 -5.73
N MET A 55 -4.19 -13.52 -5.82
CA MET A 55 -3.99 -12.14 -6.22
C MET A 55 -4.52 -11.23 -5.12
N VAL A 56 -3.68 -10.29 -4.65
CA VAL A 56 -4.10 -9.27 -3.68
C VAL A 56 -4.56 -8.03 -4.43
N GLY A 57 -5.65 -7.40 -3.95
CA GLY A 57 -6.30 -6.24 -4.56
C GLY A 57 -5.49 -4.94 -4.44
N HIS A 58 -4.23 -4.93 -4.85
CA HIS A 58 -3.39 -3.74 -4.97
C HIS A 58 -3.78 -2.96 -6.23
N VAL A 59 -4.86 -2.19 -6.12
CA VAL A 59 -5.52 -1.56 -7.28
C VAL A 59 -4.64 -0.56 -8.04
N LEU A 60 -3.62 0.05 -7.40
CA LEU A 60 -2.71 0.97 -8.07
C LEU A 60 -1.89 0.30 -9.18
N LYS A 61 -1.65 -1.01 -9.09
CA LYS A 61 -1.03 -1.78 -10.19
C LYS A 61 -1.83 -1.73 -11.50
N TRP A 62 -3.14 -1.42 -11.42
CA TRP A 62 -4.06 -1.37 -12.56
C TRP A 62 -4.46 0.06 -12.91
N ASP A 63 -3.99 1.07 -12.16
CA ASP A 63 -4.14 2.48 -12.52
C ASP A 63 -3.14 2.85 -13.61
N GLY A 64 -3.63 3.34 -14.75
CA GLY A 64 -2.80 3.62 -15.92
C GLY A 64 -1.65 4.61 -15.67
N ARG A 65 -1.80 5.52 -14.70
CA ARG A 65 -0.74 6.49 -14.31
C ARG A 65 0.43 5.78 -13.62
N TYR A 66 0.12 4.88 -12.70
CA TYR A 66 1.12 4.08 -11.97
C TYR A 66 1.78 3.05 -12.90
N GLN A 67 1.00 2.41 -13.77
CA GLN A 67 1.52 1.49 -14.79
C GLN A 67 2.49 2.21 -15.74
N TYR A 68 2.10 3.36 -16.27
CA TYR A 68 2.96 4.16 -17.15
C TYR A 68 4.28 4.53 -16.48
N THR A 69 4.25 4.94 -15.20
CA THR A 69 5.46 5.26 -14.43
C THR A 69 6.35 4.03 -14.25
N ALA A 70 5.78 2.88 -13.85
CA ALA A 70 6.55 1.64 -13.70
C ALA A 70 7.17 1.19 -15.03
N GLU A 71 6.44 1.27 -16.12
CA GLU A 71 6.93 0.96 -17.47
C GLU A 71 8.02 1.93 -17.92
N ALA A 72 7.91 3.24 -17.64
CA ALA A 72 8.93 4.22 -17.96
C ALA A 72 10.23 3.96 -17.19
N ILE A 73 10.14 3.54 -15.93
CA ILE A 73 11.29 3.09 -15.13
C ILE A 73 11.91 1.85 -15.77
N ALA A 74 11.11 0.84 -16.10
CA ALA A 74 11.59 -0.41 -16.69
C ALA A 74 12.24 -0.22 -18.08
N ARG A 75 11.75 0.73 -18.88
CA ARG A 75 12.40 1.11 -20.15
C ARG A 75 13.68 1.93 -19.99
N GLY A 76 13.97 2.44 -18.77
CA GLY A 76 15.11 3.30 -18.49
C GLY A 76 14.91 4.77 -18.90
N ASP A 77 13.67 5.21 -19.15
CA ASP A 77 13.34 6.57 -19.55
C ASP A 77 13.72 7.59 -18.46
N LEU A 78 13.58 7.20 -17.17
CA LEU A 78 13.98 8.00 -16.03
C LEU A 78 15.48 7.83 -15.66
N GLY A 79 16.20 6.89 -16.26
CA GLY A 79 17.53 6.51 -15.82
C GLY A 79 17.51 5.73 -14.50
N GLU A 80 18.52 5.89 -13.66
CA GLU A 80 18.52 5.31 -12.30
C GLU A 80 17.62 6.12 -11.39
N VAL A 81 16.69 5.47 -10.69
CA VAL A 81 15.83 6.13 -9.71
C VAL A 81 16.66 6.63 -8.53
N ILE A 82 16.52 7.89 -8.18
CA ILE A 82 17.22 8.57 -7.08
C ILE A 82 16.35 8.65 -5.85
N SER A 83 15.14 9.17 -6.02
CA SER A 83 14.22 9.42 -4.91
C SER A 83 12.76 9.30 -5.32
N MET A 84 11.92 9.03 -4.31
CA MET A 84 10.47 8.99 -4.47
C MET A 84 9.78 9.77 -3.35
N TYR A 85 8.70 10.46 -3.68
CA TYR A 85 7.79 11.05 -2.72
C TYR A 85 6.36 10.63 -3.03
N LEU A 86 5.70 9.98 -2.07
CA LEU A 86 4.30 9.58 -2.20
C LEU A 86 3.49 10.22 -1.07
N LYS A 87 2.30 10.66 -1.39
CA LYS A 87 1.41 11.29 -0.43
C LYS A 87 0.00 10.78 -0.62
N ARG A 88 -0.66 10.50 0.51
CA ARG A 88 -2.07 10.14 0.53
C ARG A 88 -2.75 10.80 1.71
N SER A 89 -3.80 11.58 1.42
CA SER A 89 -4.50 12.34 2.43
C SER A 89 -6.01 12.17 2.31
N SER A 90 -6.70 12.12 3.44
CA SER A 90 -8.16 12.12 3.51
C SER A 90 -8.66 12.92 4.71
N THR A 91 -9.96 13.14 4.76
CA THR A 91 -10.61 13.76 5.92
C THR A 91 -10.60 12.83 7.13
N ASN A 92 -10.87 13.37 8.30
CA ASN A 92 -10.90 12.59 9.54
C ASN A 92 -12.17 11.73 9.72
N GLY A 93 -13.10 11.75 8.79
CA GLY A 93 -14.32 10.94 8.83
C GLY A 93 -14.02 9.43 8.94
N THR A 94 -12.99 8.96 8.23
CA THR A 94 -12.55 7.56 8.31
C THR A 94 -12.05 7.21 9.71
N VAL A 95 -11.23 8.05 10.34
CA VAL A 95 -10.72 7.81 11.70
C VAL A 95 -11.85 7.79 12.72
N LYS A 96 -12.79 8.74 12.63
CA LYS A 96 -13.98 8.78 13.47
C LYS A 96 -14.77 7.47 13.41
N ARG A 97 -14.98 6.95 12.19
CA ARG A 97 -15.71 5.69 11.96
C ARG A 97 -14.95 4.46 12.47
N LEU A 98 -13.64 4.41 12.28
CA LEU A 98 -12.82 3.24 12.59
C LEU A 98 -12.39 3.15 14.05
N HIS A 99 -12.34 4.28 14.78
CA HIS A 99 -11.94 4.34 16.20
C HIS A 99 -10.66 3.55 16.52
N GLY A 100 -9.62 3.69 15.68
CA GLY A 100 -8.35 3.00 15.85
C GLY A 100 -8.36 1.48 15.60
N LYS A 101 -9.45 0.90 15.09
CA LYS A 101 -9.54 -0.54 14.77
C LYS A 101 -8.60 -0.95 13.64
N ILE A 102 -8.29 -0.03 12.73
CA ILE A 102 -7.37 -0.24 11.60
C ILE A 102 -6.35 0.89 11.61
N SER A 103 -5.08 0.57 11.41
CA SER A 103 -4.03 1.56 11.30
C SER A 103 -4.09 2.32 9.97
N MET A 104 -3.58 3.55 9.95
CA MET A 104 -3.40 4.34 8.73
C MET A 104 -2.56 3.60 7.68
N PHE A 105 -1.58 2.81 8.12
CA PHE A 105 -0.73 1.99 7.25
C PHE A 105 -1.54 0.92 6.51
N HIS A 106 -2.37 0.17 7.23
CA HIS A 106 -3.19 -0.91 6.64
C HIS A 106 -4.34 -0.38 5.80
N TYR A 107 -4.94 0.75 6.19
CA TYR A 107 -6.11 1.26 5.48
C TYR A 107 -5.75 1.95 4.16
N MET A 108 -4.78 2.87 4.20
CA MET A 108 -4.43 3.68 3.04
C MET A 108 -2.95 3.54 2.61
N GLY A 109 -2.03 3.43 3.57
CA GLY A 109 -0.59 3.39 3.28
C GLY A 109 -0.16 2.17 2.49
N VAL A 110 -0.88 1.06 2.61
CA VAL A 110 -0.61 -0.17 1.85
C VAL A 110 -0.54 0.07 0.34
N HIS A 111 -1.31 1.02 -0.18
CA HIS A 111 -1.28 1.39 -1.59
C HIS A 111 0.03 2.07 -1.99
N ASP A 112 0.48 3.03 -1.16
CA ASP A 112 1.68 3.82 -1.45
C ASP A 112 2.96 3.01 -1.20
N PHE A 113 2.97 2.15 -0.16
CA PHE A 113 4.08 1.23 0.07
C PHE A 113 4.23 0.22 -1.07
N GLU A 114 3.14 -0.31 -1.58
CA GLU A 114 3.16 -1.24 -2.71
C GLU A 114 3.64 -0.56 -4.00
N ALA A 115 3.14 0.64 -4.31
CA ALA A 115 3.61 1.42 -5.46
C ALA A 115 5.09 1.77 -5.35
N MET A 116 5.55 2.22 -4.17
CA MET A 116 6.96 2.50 -3.89
C MET A 116 7.85 1.27 -4.13
N LEU A 117 7.42 0.10 -3.64
CA LEU A 117 8.17 -1.15 -3.86
C LEU A 117 8.24 -1.51 -5.34
N THR A 118 7.14 -1.37 -6.08
CA THR A 118 7.10 -1.60 -7.53
C THR A 118 8.03 -0.65 -8.28
N PHE A 119 8.07 0.64 -7.92
CA PHE A 119 8.95 1.62 -8.56
C PHE A 119 10.43 1.44 -8.21
N ALA A 120 10.73 0.78 -7.09
CA ALA A 120 12.09 0.51 -6.66
C ALA A 120 12.65 -0.83 -7.17
N GLU A 121 11.83 -1.72 -7.74
CA GLU A 121 12.28 -3.05 -8.19
C GLU A 121 13.53 -2.97 -9.08
N PRO A 122 14.53 -3.85 -8.88
CA PRO A 122 14.57 -4.97 -7.94
C PRO A 122 15.14 -4.65 -6.54
N ALA A 123 15.34 -3.36 -6.21
CA ALA A 123 15.95 -2.96 -4.94
C ALA A 123 15.05 -3.30 -3.74
N ARG A 124 15.69 -3.52 -2.58
CA ARG A 124 15.02 -3.93 -1.34
C ARG A 124 15.13 -2.86 -0.26
N PRO A 125 14.07 -2.60 0.51
CA PRO A 125 14.14 -1.69 1.63
C PRO A 125 15.05 -2.27 2.74
N VAL A 126 16.00 -1.46 3.23
CA VAL A 126 16.97 -1.86 4.26
C VAL A 126 16.87 -1.03 5.53
N LYS A 127 16.23 0.15 5.47
CA LYS A 127 16.06 1.02 6.62
C LYS A 127 14.74 1.78 6.52
N ALA A 128 14.04 1.91 7.65
CA ALA A 128 12.85 2.73 7.75
C ALA A 128 12.90 3.62 9.00
N TYR A 129 12.43 4.85 8.85
CA TYR A 129 12.19 5.77 9.95
C TYR A 129 10.81 6.39 9.79
N ALA A 130 10.06 6.53 10.89
CA ALA A 130 8.75 7.15 10.86
C ALA A 130 8.58 8.14 12.02
N GLN A 131 7.98 9.29 11.70
CA GLN A 131 7.56 10.30 12.67
C GLN A 131 6.10 10.61 12.46
N TRP A 132 5.33 10.61 13.53
CA TRP A 132 3.91 10.91 13.47
C TRP A 132 3.51 12.03 14.41
N VAL A 133 2.38 12.68 14.09
CA VAL A 133 1.73 13.66 14.94
C VAL A 133 0.27 13.30 15.17
N GLY A 134 -0.22 13.55 16.38
CA GLY A 134 -1.62 13.42 16.74
C GLY A 134 -2.05 14.63 17.54
N LYS A 135 -3.04 15.34 17.02
CA LYS A 135 -3.70 16.48 17.67
C LYS A 135 -5.22 16.37 17.51
N LYS A 136 -5.70 16.28 16.28
CA LYS A 136 -7.12 16.27 15.92
C LYS A 136 -7.77 14.91 16.16
N ASN A 137 -7.06 13.83 15.85
CA ASN A 137 -7.60 12.45 15.84
C ASN A 137 -7.33 11.66 17.13
N VAL A 138 -6.65 12.26 18.11
CA VAL A 138 -6.36 11.62 19.41
C VAL A 138 -7.64 11.08 20.10
N PRO A 139 -8.78 11.82 20.12
CA PRO A 139 -10.01 11.30 20.74
C PRO A 139 -10.57 10.04 20.09
N TYR A 140 -10.16 9.74 18.86
CA TYR A 140 -10.58 8.56 18.09
C TYR A 140 -9.51 7.48 18.03
N ASN A 141 -8.51 7.54 18.92
CA ASN A 141 -7.35 6.66 18.93
C ASN A 141 -6.61 6.60 17.58
N GLY A 142 -6.55 7.74 16.89
CA GLY A 142 -5.95 7.87 15.56
C GLY A 142 -4.75 8.81 15.55
N LYS A 143 -3.90 8.66 14.55
CA LYS A 143 -2.85 9.61 14.20
C LYS A 143 -3.41 10.63 13.19
N ASP A 144 -2.87 11.85 13.18
CA ASP A 144 -3.25 12.85 12.18
C ASP A 144 -2.45 12.67 10.90
N THR A 145 -1.14 12.60 11.04
CA THR A 145 -0.21 12.46 9.92
C THR A 145 0.98 11.63 10.36
N VAL A 146 1.51 10.84 9.43
CA VAL A 146 2.78 10.15 9.57
C VAL A 146 3.65 10.43 8.35
N PHE A 147 4.93 10.69 8.58
CA PHE A 147 5.99 10.76 7.59
C PHE A 147 6.88 9.56 7.74
N ASN A 148 7.11 8.86 6.64
CA ASN A 148 7.96 7.68 6.59
C ASN A 148 9.09 7.91 5.62
N THR A 149 10.32 7.65 6.04
CA THR A 149 11.50 7.64 5.16
C THR A 149 12.03 6.21 5.06
N ILE A 150 12.15 5.70 3.85
CA ILE A 150 12.61 4.36 3.55
C ILE A 150 13.88 4.46 2.69
N THR A 151 14.93 3.74 3.08
CA THR A 151 16.17 3.63 2.30
C THR A 151 16.27 2.23 1.71
N PHE A 152 16.64 2.14 0.45
CA PHE A 152 16.83 0.89 -0.27
C PHE A 152 18.32 0.53 -0.37
N ASP A 153 18.61 -0.74 -0.65
CA ASP A 153 19.97 -1.29 -0.71
C ASP A 153 20.81 -0.72 -1.88
N ASN A 154 20.17 -0.17 -2.91
CA ASN A 154 20.81 0.53 -4.03
C ASN A 154 20.95 2.05 -3.82
N GLY A 155 20.59 2.58 -2.63
CA GLY A 155 20.71 3.98 -2.29
C GLY A 155 19.47 4.85 -2.57
N ILE A 156 18.42 4.32 -3.20
CA ILE A 156 17.14 5.04 -3.34
C ILE A 156 16.61 5.44 -1.97
N VAL A 157 16.11 6.68 -1.85
CA VAL A 157 15.39 7.15 -0.66
C VAL A 157 13.96 7.50 -1.06
N ALA A 158 12.99 6.92 -0.37
CA ALA A 158 11.57 7.23 -0.52
C ALA A 158 11.01 7.91 0.73
N CYS A 159 10.12 8.89 0.53
CA CYS A 159 9.32 9.49 1.59
C CYS A 159 7.83 9.23 1.32
N ILE A 160 7.11 8.69 2.30
CA ILE A 160 5.66 8.49 2.22
C ILE A 160 4.98 9.30 3.32
N GLN A 161 4.12 10.22 2.92
CA GLN A 161 3.26 10.98 3.82
C GLN A 161 1.84 10.43 3.80
N LEU A 162 1.33 10.01 4.95
CA LEU A 162 -0.08 9.63 5.12
C LEU A 162 -0.76 10.61 6.07
N CYS A 163 -1.96 11.08 5.71
CA CYS A 163 -2.69 12.05 6.51
C CYS A 163 -4.19 11.74 6.57
N TRP A 164 -4.75 11.77 7.79
CA TRP A 164 -6.17 11.66 8.07
C TRP A 164 -6.76 12.93 8.72
N ALA A 165 -6.13 14.08 8.52
CA ALA A 165 -6.48 15.29 9.23
C ALA A 165 -7.01 16.42 8.34
N LEU A 166 -7.30 16.16 7.07
CA LEU A 166 -7.90 17.17 6.21
C LEU A 166 -9.21 17.67 6.84
N PRO A 167 -9.53 18.96 6.73
CA PRO A 167 -10.80 19.51 7.20
C PRO A 167 -12.00 18.84 6.53
N GLU A 168 -13.10 18.68 7.25
CA GLU A 168 -14.37 18.31 6.66
C GLU A 168 -14.79 19.37 5.65
N GLY A 169 -15.28 18.93 4.47
CA GLY A 169 -15.62 19.84 3.36
C GLY A 169 -14.46 20.21 2.44
N SER A 170 -13.22 19.76 2.75
CA SER A 170 -12.12 19.76 1.77
C SER A 170 -12.27 18.57 0.80
N LEU A 171 -11.35 18.45 -0.17
CA LEU A 171 -11.29 17.26 -1.00
C LEU A 171 -11.21 16.01 -0.11
N ASP A 172 -12.13 15.07 -0.28
CA ASP A 172 -12.23 13.87 0.56
C ASP A 172 -11.00 12.98 0.45
N PHE A 173 -10.30 13.10 -0.68
CA PHE A 173 -9.13 12.30 -1.00
C PHE A 173 -8.16 13.08 -1.88
N VAL A 174 -6.88 13.02 -1.55
CA VAL A 174 -5.77 13.57 -2.35
C VAL A 174 -4.63 12.55 -2.31
N ALA A 175 -4.13 12.17 -3.47
CA ALA A 175 -2.92 11.36 -3.56
C ALA A 175 -1.99 11.89 -4.65
N CYS A 176 -0.69 11.80 -4.43
CA CYS A 176 0.30 12.05 -5.46
C CYS A 176 1.49 11.11 -5.30
N ALA A 177 2.19 10.89 -6.40
CA ALA A 177 3.47 10.20 -6.40
C ALA A 177 4.44 10.92 -7.34
N GLU A 178 5.65 11.14 -6.88
CA GLU A 178 6.76 11.68 -7.65
C GLU A 178 7.92 10.69 -7.62
N VAL A 179 8.48 10.41 -8.78
CA VAL A 179 9.68 9.58 -8.94
C VAL A 179 10.71 10.39 -9.71
N VAL A 180 11.89 10.59 -9.13
CA VAL A 180 12.99 11.31 -9.74
C VAL A 180 14.13 10.36 -10.07
N GLY A 181 14.56 10.36 -11.30
CA GLY A 181 15.70 9.59 -11.78
C GLY A 181 16.78 10.47 -12.38
N THR A 182 17.89 9.86 -12.79
CA THR A 182 19.06 10.56 -13.34
C THR A 182 18.83 11.18 -14.72
N LYS A 183 17.78 10.78 -15.45
CA LYS A 183 17.45 11.25 -16.80
C LYS A 183 16.08 11.91 -16.92
N GLY A 184 15.22 11.74 -15.94
CA GLY A 184 13.85 12.26 -15.98
C GLY A 184 13.12 12.09 -14.66
N ALA A 185 11.88 12.58 -14.64
CA ALA A 185 10.98 12.42 -13.50
C ALA A 185 9.56 12.09 -13.96
N SER A 186 8.81 11.41 -13.11
CA SER A 186 7.38 11.16 -13.27
C SER A 186 6.61 11.79 -12.11
N HIS A 187 5.46 12.38 -12.42
CA HIS A 187 4.57 12.97 -11.43
C HIS A 187 3.14 12.48 -11.66
N ILE A 188 2.51 12.01 -10.59
CA ILE A 188 1.13 11.51 -10.57
C ILE A 188 0.33 12.34 -9.58
N ASP A 189 -0.79 12.91 -10.02
CA ASP A 189 -1.80 13.54 -9.17
C ASP A 189 -3.15 12.81 -9.30
N VAL A 190 -3.84 12.61 -8.15
CA VAL A 190 -5.13 11.91 -8.04
C VAL A 190 -6.13 12.74 -7.25
#